data_cc12588c989ba2735b2088f93108049f
#
_entry.id   cc12588c989ba2735b2088f93108049f
#
_cell.length_a   1.000
_cell.length_b   1.000
_cell.length_c   1.000
_cell.angle_alpha   90.00
_cell.angle_beta   90.00
_cell.angle_gamma   90.00
#
_symmetry.space_group_name_H-M   'P 1'
#
loop_
_entity.id
_entity.type
_entity.pdbx_description
1 polymer ?
#
loop_
_entity_poly.entity_id
_entity_poly.type
_entity_poly.pdbx_seq_one_letter_code
_entity_poly.pdbx_strand_id
1 'polypeptide(L)'
;MQYKISKTLAAAMLAVMVCGNAYAFEKPVLLEDQGSFFAGGTVVTAPGSFDYTNPLNPAGQTLHGDHAYVFYQKPVGAHKLPLVFLHGAGQSKKTWETTPDGRDGFQNIFLERGFATYLIDQPRRGDAGQSTVSGTINAVPSDQFWFTNFRAGNAPDFFDGVQFSRDPEALNQYYRQLTPDTAKYDAKVVADAVSAVMDKTSDAVLITHSQGGGTGWLAAIKNPHVKAVISFEPGSAFVFPKGEAPQPLKTSSPFGPLTADTVTVAEFDRLTKIPIVIYYGDNIAESYTDEWNKDSWRIRLDMAQKFAAAINARGGDCTVVHLPDIGVKGNTHFPFSDLNNKQIADLMAGWLHEKGLDK
;
A
#
# COMPACT_ATOMS: atom_id res chain seq x y z
N MET A 1 -37.84 72.75 18.73
CA MET A 1 -38.47 71.48 18.34
C MET A 1 -37.39 70.50 18.08
N GLN A 2 -37.07 69.67 19.10
CA GLN A 2 -35.92 68.75 19.08
C GLN A 2 -36.38 67.37 18.55
N TYR A 3 -35.76 66.89 17.47
CA TYR A 3 -35.90 65.50 17.06
C TYR A 3 -34.72 64.67 17.59
N LYS A 4 -35.01 63.77 18.54
CA LYS A 4 -34.10 62.74 18.98
C LYS A 4 -34.06 61.62 17.93
N ILE A 5 -32.89 61.37 17.31
CA ILE A 5 -32.64 60.22 16.52
C ILE A 5 -32.04 59.11 17.41
N SER A 6 -32.83 58.06 17.62
CA SER A 6 -32.37 56.85 18.31
C SER A 6 -31.47 56.06 17.41
N LYS A 7 -30.21 55.86 17.85
CA LYS A 7 -29.29 54.95 17.17
C LYS A 7 -29.45 53.55 17.78
N THR A 8 -30.01 52.64 17.00
CA THR A 8 -29.87 51.22 17.31
C THR A 8 -29.21 50.58 16.08
N LEU A 9 -27.87 50.51 16.09
CA LEU A 9 -27.13 49.69 15.14
C LEU A 9 -27.18 48.24 15.67
N ALA A 10 -27.98 47.41 15.06
CA ALA A 10 -27.92 45.97 15.21
C ALA A 10 -26.72 45.47 14.41
N ALA A 11 -25.61 45.19 15.07
CA ALA A 11 -24.50 44.44 14.48
C ALA A 11 -24.91 42.98 14.37
N ALA A 12 -25.35 42.55 13.20
CA ALA A 12 -25.48 41.14 12.86
C ALA A 12 -24.05 40.58 12.63
N MET A 13 -23.45 40.02 13.68
CA MET A 13 -22.28 39.13 13.49
C MET A 13 -22.76 37.85 12.84
N LEU A 14 -22.50 37.74 11.54
CA LEU A 14 -22.61 36.50 10.84
C LEU A 14 -21.40 35.62 11.24
N ALA A 15 -21.57 34.81 12.28
CA ALA A 15 -20.62 33.77 12.61
C ALA A 15 -20.71 32.69 11.53
N VAL A 16 -19.86 32.78 10.51
CA VAL A 16 -19.60 31.66 9.61
C VAL A 16 -18.87 30.61 10.46
N MET A 17 -19.63 29.66 11.00
CA MET A 17 -19.04 28.41 11.48
C MET A 17 -18.49 27.66 10.26
N VAL A 18 -17.22 27.87 9.98
CA VAL A 18 -16.44 26.93 9.20
C VAL A 18 -16.28 25.71 10.11
N CYS A 19 -17.21 24.77 10.02
CA CYS A 19 -17.00 23.42 10.53
C CYS A 19 -15.95 22.74 9.61
N GLY A 20 -14.72 23.21 9.69
CA GLY A 20 -13.58 22.39 9.31
C GLY A 20 -13.52 21.26 10.33
N ASN A 21 -13.79 20.03 9.91
CA ASN A 21 -13.43 18.87 10.68
C ASN A 21 -11.89 18.87 10.82
N ALA A 22 -11.37 19.60 11.77
CA ALA A 22 -10.01 19.41 12.23
C ALA A 22 -10.02 18.05 12.95
N TYR A 23 -9.66 17.01 12.22
CA TYR A 23 -9.31 15.73 12.83
C TYR A 23 -8.06 15.99 13.68
N ALA A 24 -8.26 16.29 14.95
CA ALA A 24 -7.16 16.41 15.89
C ALA A 24 -6.60 15.00 16.13
N PHE A 25 -5.29 14.85 16.11
CA PHE A 25 -4.62 13.67 16.65
C PHE A 25 -5.18 13.39 18.05
N GLU A 26 -5.52 12.14 18.36
CA GLU A 26 -5.99 11.79 19.71
C GLU A 26 -4.93 12.13 20.76
N LYS A 27 -3.64 12.03 20.38
CA LYS A 27 -2.50 12.46 21.20
C LYS A 27 -1.38 13.02 20.31
N PRO A 28 -0.67 14.07 20.77
CA PRO A 28 0.53 14.52 20.07
C PRO A 28 1.59 13.42 20.02
N VAL A 29 2.19 13.21 18.86
CA VAL A 29 3.32 12.30 18.70
C VAL A 29 4.61 13.09 18.78
N LEU A 30 5.45 12.78 19.77
CA LEU A 30 6.80 13.32 19.87
C LEU A 30 7.75 12.45 19.06
N LEU A 31 8.36 13.02 18.03
CA LEU A 31 9.30 12.31 17.18
C LEU A 31 10.73 12.45 17.74
N GLU A 32 11.44 11.32 17.78
CA GLU A 32 12.88 11.27 18.01
C GLU A 32 13.64 11.62 16.73
N ASP A 33 13.14 11.16 15.57
CA ASP A 33 13.75 11.36 14.27
C ASP A 33 12.72 11.30 13.14
N GLN A 34 13.00 12.00 12.05
CA GLN A 34 12.29 11.89 10.77
C GLN A 34 13.21 12.29 9.62
N GLY A 35 12.94 11.75 8.46
CA GLY A 35 13.71 12.08 7.26
C GLY A 35 13.31 11.29 6.05
N SER A 36 14.17 11.33 5.05
CA SER A 36 13.97 10.54 3.83
C SER A 36 15.29 10.09 3.24
N PHE A 37 15.25 9.03 2.43
CA PHE A 37 16.42 8.54 1.71
C PHE A 37 16.00 7.75 0.46
N PHE A 38 16.96 7.53 -0.42
CA PHE A 38 16.83 6.61 -1.54
C PHE A 38 17.58 5.31 -1.26
N ALA A 39 17.07 4.19 -1.78
CA ALA A 39 17.68 2.87 -1.61
C ALA A 39 17.61 2.04 -2.88
N GLY A 40 18.64 1.24 -3.12
CA GLY A 40 18.76 0.42 -4.32
C GLY A 40 18.94 1.24 -5.59
N GLY A 41 18.46 0.70 -6.70
CA GLY A 41 18.52 1.33 -8.01
C GLY A 41 19.75 0.97 -8.83
N THR A 42 19.84 1.58 -10.01
CA THR A 42 20.90 1.34 -10.99
C THR A 42 21.45 2.65 -11.49
N VAL A 43 22.75 2.68 -11.74
CA VAL A 43 23.45 3.78 -12.40
C VAL A 43 23.81 3.34 -13.80
N VAL A 44 23.32 4.06 -14.80
CA VAL A 44 23.67 3.87 -16.20
C VAL A 44 24.60 5.02 -16.63
N THR A 45 25.71 4.69 -17.28
CA THR A 45 26.68 5.67 -17.80
C THR A 45 26.69 5.62 -19.31
N ALA A 46 26.49 6.76 -19.97
CA ALA A 46 26.62 6.87 -21.41
C ALA A 46 28.13 6.79 -21.82
N PRO A 47 28.46 6.11 -22.92
CA PRO A 47 29.85 6.02 -23.40
C PRO A 47 30.45 7.38 -23.66
N GLY A 48 31.80 7.51 -23.49
CA GLY A 48 32.58 8.73 -23.73
C GLY A 48 32.89 9.48 -22.45
N SER A 49 33.26 10.76 -22.59
CA SER A 49 33.61 11.66 -21.50
C SER A 49 32.69 12.88 -21.50
N PHE A 50 32.28 13.33 -20.34
CA PHE A 50 31.44 14.52 -20.20
C PHE A 50 32.27 15.78 -20.53
N ASP A 51 31.73 16.62 -21.40
CA ASP A 51 32.26 17.93 -21.74
C ASP A 51 31.31 19.03 -21.24
N TYR A 52 31.72 19.77 -20.21
CA TYR A 52 30.91 20.84 -19.62
C TYR A 52 30.65 22.01 -20.59
N THR A 53 31.44 22.15 -21.67
CA THR A 53 31.23 23.17 -22.70
C THR A 53 30.14 22.77 -23.71
N ASN A 54 29.78 21.48 -23.74
CA ASN A 54 28.70 20.94 -24.56
C ASN A 54 27.74 20.06 -23.69
N PRO A 55 27.03 20.67 -22.72
CA PRO A 55 26.30 19.92 -21.67
C PRO A 55 25.13 19.10 -22.16
N LEU A 56 24.64 19.34 -23.37
CA LEU A 56 23.55 18.58 -23.97
C LEU A 56 23.99 17.28 -24.65
N ASN A 57 25.30 17.11 -24.86
CA ASN A 57 25.84 15.85 -25.34
C ASN A 57 25.79 14.82 -24.22
N PRO A 58 25.15 13.63 -24.43
CA PRO A 58 25.04 12.62 -23.41
C PRO A 58 26.33 11.88 -23.06
N ALA A 59 27.40 12.04 -23.83
CA ALA A 59 28.68 11.36 -23.64
C ALA A 59 29.23 11.53 -22.23
N GLY A 60 29.50 10.44 -21.52
CA GLY A 60 30.05 10.43 -20.17
C GLY A 60 29.05 10.85 -19.07
N GLN A 61 27.79 11.15 -19.40
CA GLN A 61 26.74 11.44 -18.40
C GLN A 61 26.20 10.18 -17.76
N THR A 62 25.70 10.30 -16.52
CA THR A 62 25.11 9.22 -15.75
C THR A 62 23.63 9.45 -15.49
N LEU A 63 22.88 8.35 -15.40
CA LEU A 63 21.48 8.31 -15.01
C LEU A 63 21.33 7.39 -13.79
N HIS A 64 20.84 7.93 -12.68
CA HIS A 64 20.49 7.18 -11.47
C HIS A 64 18.98 6.93 -11.49
N GLY A 65 18.54 5.67 -11.58
CA GLY A 65 17.12 5.33 -11.63
C GLY A 65 16.82 3.98 -10.99
N ASP A 66 15.56 3.59 -11.01
CA ASP A 66 15.06 2.31 -10.50
C ASP A 66 15.33 2.10 -8.99
N HIS A 67 15.50 3.18 -8.23
CA HIS A 67 15.63 3.19 -6.78
C HIS A 67 14.25 3.31 -6.11
N ALA A 68 14.15 2.94 -4.83
CA ALA A 68 13.04 3.32 -3.97
C ALA A 68 13.30 4.67 -3.31
N TYR A 69 12.24 5.45 -3.06
CA TYR A 69 12.24 6.57 -2.13
C TYR A 69 11.57 6.13 -0.83
N VAL A 70 12.09 6.59 0.31
CA VAL A 70 11.52 6.30 1.64
C VAL A 70 11.41 7.59 2.43
N PHE A 71 10.22 7.84 2.96
CA PHE A 71 9.98 8.81 4.03
C PHE A 71 9.77 8.07 5.33
N TYR A 72 10.42 8.52 6.42
CA TYR A 72 10.28 7.86 7.71
C TYR A 72 10.06 8.82 8.88
N GLN A 73 9.38 8.32 9.89
CA GLN A 73 9.19 8.97 11.18
C GLN A 73 9.37 7.94 12.30
N LYS A 74 10.09 8.35 13.36
CA LYS A 74 10.38 7.52 14.52
C LYS A 74 9.91 8.24 15.78
N PRO A 75 8.91 7.73 16.52
CA PRO A 75 8.48 8.32 17.78
C PRO A 75 9.50 8.05 18.87
N VAL A 76 9.52 8.92 19.90
CA VAL A 76 10.34 8.70 21.10
C VAL A 76 9.91 7.42 21.79
N GLY A 77 10.87 6.56 22.10
CA GLY A 77 10.62 5.26 22.73
C GLY A 77 9.97 4.25 21.78
N ALA A 78 10.27 4.34 20.49
CA ALA A 78 9.72 3.43 19.48
C ALA A 78 9.96 1.95 19.81
N HIS A 79 9.02 1.11 19.39
CA HIS A 79 9.21 -0.34 19.37
C HIS A 79 10.47 -0.73 18.57
N LYS A 80 11.06 -1.87 18.91
CA LYS A 80 12.32 -2.33 18.31
C LYS A 80 12.21 -2.57 16.80
N LEU A 81 11.06 -3.10 16.34
CA LEU A 81 10.83 -3.39 14.93
C LEU A 81 9.99 -2.26 14.30
N PRO A 82 10.54 -1.50 13.35
CA PRO A 82 9.77 -0.54 12.58
C PRO A 82 8.82 -1.25 11.61
N LEU A 83 7.81 -0.50 11.15
CA LEU A 83 6.88 -0.91 10.11
C LEU A 83 7.29 -0.27 8.78
N VAL A 84 7.52 -1.10 7.77
CA VAL A 84 7.90 -0.67 6.41
C VAL A 84 6.73 -0.92 5.48
N PHE A 85 6.19 0.12 4.87
CA PHE A 85 4.94 0.09 4.11
C PHE A 85 5.20 0.17 2.61
N LEU A 86 4.74 -0.83 1.86
CA LEU A 86 4.85 -0.94 0.41
C LEU A 86 3.47 -0.92 -0.25
N HIS A 87 3.21 0.08 -1.08
CA HIS A 87 1.93 0.29 -1.77
C HIS A 87 1.72 -0.65 -2.96
N GLY A 88 0.50 -0.65 -3.52
CA GLY A 88 0.08 -1.41 -4.70
C GLY A 88 0.13 -0.64 -6.02
N ALA A 89 -0.45 -1.24 -7.06
CA ALA A 89 -0.58 -0.63 -8.39
C ALA A 89 -1.43 0.65 -8.34
N GLY A 90 -1.02 1.65 -9.12
CA GLY A 90 -1.71 2.94 -9.16
C GLY A 90 -1.65 3.74 -7.87
N GLN A 91 -0.79 3.38 -6.91
CA GLN A 91 -0.64 4.03 -5.62
C GLN A 91 0.80 4.53 -5.41
N SER A 92 0.98 5.37 -4.40
CA SER A 92 2.24 5.80 -3.85
C SER A 92 2.20 5.69 -2.32
N LYS A 93 3.24 6.10 -1.62
CA LYS A 93 3.25 6.18 -0.14
C LYS A 93 2.05 6.91 0.44
N LYS A 94 1.45 7.84 -0.34
CA LYS A 94 0.24 8.60 0.05
C LYS A 94 -0.90 7.72 0.54
N THR A 95 -1.02 6.49 0.05
CA THR A 95 -2.08 5.57 0.44
C THR A 95 -2.05 5.19 1.93
N TRP A 96 -0.90 5.33 2.60
CA TRP A 96 -0.68 5.05 4.02
C TRP A 96 -0.79 6.27 4.92
N GLU A 97 -0.75 7.47 4.34
CA GLU A 97 -0.89 8.76 5.02
C GLU A 97 -2.37 9.04 5.34
N THR A 98 -2.77 10.31 5.43
CA THR A 98 -4.17 10.72 5.62
C THR A 98 -5.09 10.05 4.59
N THR A 99 -6.19 9.47 5.07
CA THR A 99 -7.20 8.84 4.21
C THR A 99 -7.86 9.86 3.28
N PRO A 100 -8.51 9.45 2.19
CA PRO A 100 -9.16 10.37 1.25
C PRO A 100 -10.22 11.27 1.88
N ASP A 101 -10.86 10.83 2.96
CA ASP A 101 -11.86 11.60 3.73
C ASP A 101 -11.24 12.38 4.91
N GLY A 102 -9.90 12.49 4.98
CA GLY A 102 -9.17 13.36 5.90
C GLY A 102 -8.88 12.77 7.28
N ARG A 103 -9.21 11.50 7.54
CA ARG A 103 -8.89 10.82 8.81
C ARG A 103 -7.42 10.39 8.85
N ASP A 104 -6.94 9.99 10.02
CA ASP A 104 -5.63 9.37 10.17
C ASP A 104 -5.54 8.06 9.39
N GLY A 105 -4.49 7.96 8.55
CA GLY A 105 -4.11 6.72 7.91
C GLY A 105 -3.17 5.90 8.79
N PHE A 106 -2.73 4.75 8.28
CA PHE A 106 -1.92 3.82 9.06
C PHE A 106 -0.60 4.40 9.53
N GLN A 107 0.01 5.33 8.79
CA GLN A 107 1.19 6.05 9.26
C GLN A 107 0.96 6.68 10.63
N ASN A 108 -0.05 7.55 10.76
CA ASN A 108 -0.35 8.26 11.99
C ASN A 108 -0.79 7.30 13.11
N ILE A 109 -1.70 6.37 12.80
CA ILE A 109 -2.22 5.39 13.75
C ILE A 109 -1.08 4.56 14.37
N PHE A 110 -0.10 4.14 13.60
CA PHE A 110 1.00 3.31 14.12
C PHE A 110 2.10 4.15 14.76
N LEU A 111 2.31 5.40 14.37
CA LEU A 111 3.14 6.34 15.13
C LEU A 111 2.59 6.57 16.54
N GLU A 112 1.27 6.79 16.69
CA GLU A 112 0.60 6.91 17.99
C GLU A 112 0.73 5.64 18.84
N ARG A 113 0.84 4.48 18.21
CA ARG A 113 1.06 3.17 18.85
C ARG A 113 2.53 2.87 19.15
N GLY A 114 3.43 3.81 18.90
CA GLY A 114 4.85 3.68 19.22
C GLY A 114 5.70 2.96 18.17
N PHE A 115 5.20 2.77 16.95
CA PHE A 115 6.01 2.19 15.88
C PHE A 115 6.69 3.29 15.04
N ALA A 116 7.97 3.10 14.73
CA ALA A 116 8.58 3.85 13.64
C ALA A 116 7.97 3.39 12.30
N THR A 117 7.64 4.33 11.43
CA THR A 117 7.01 4.08 10.13
C THR A 117 7.92 4.51 8.99
N TYR A 118 8.09 3.63 8.00
CA TYR A 118 8.86 3.86 6.80
C TYR A 118 7.94 3.65 5.60
N LEU A 119 7.65 4.72 4.85
CA LEU A 119 6.74 4.70 3.72
C LEU A 119 7.53 4.70 2.42
N ILE A 120 7.37 3.66 1.61
CA ILE A 120 8.08 3.48 0.35
C ILE A 120 7.26 4.03 -0.82
N ASP A 121 7.90 4.82 -1.69
CA ASP A 121 7.54 4.86 -3.09
C ASP A 121 8.41 3.85 -3.83
N GLN A 122 7.78 2.87 -4.46
CA GLN A 122 8.52 1.85 -5.23
C GLN A 122 9.15 2.44 -6.49
N PRO A 123 10.20 1.83 -7.05
CA PRO A 123 10.82 2.27 -8.29
C PRO A 123 9.80 2.60 -9.39
N ARG A 124 10.06 3.68 -10.12
CA ARG A 124 9.23 4.19 -11.22
C ARG A 124 7.87 4.73 -10.77
N ARG A 125 7.73 5.13 -9.49
CA ARG A 125 6.48 5.64 -8.94
C ARG A 125 6.71 6.77 -7.93
N GLY A 126 5.81 7.75 -7.88
CA GLY A 126 5.87 8.85 -6.92
C GLY A 126 7.21 9.58 -6.92
N ASP A 127 7.79 9.77 -5.73
CA ASP A 127 9.11 10.42 -5.56
C ASP A 127 10.29 9.55 -6.04
N ALA A 128 10.06 8.27 -6.34
CA ALA A 128 10.99 7.35 -6.97
C ALA A 128 10.79 7.21 -8.49
N GLY A 129 10.26 8.24 -9.13
CA GLY A 129 9.81 8.19 -10.53
C GLY A 129 10.92 8.05 -11.58
N GLN A 130 12.19 8.21 -11.24
CA GLN A 130 13.28 8.11 -12.22
C GLN A 130 13.55 6.64 -12.59
N SER A 131 13.52 6.35 -13.90
CA SER A 131 13.70 5.01 -14.46
C SER A 131 14.95 4.93 -15.31
N THR A 132 15.60 3.75 -15.35
CA THR A 132 16.71 3.48 -16.28
C THR A 132 16.23 2.99 -17.65
N VAL A 133 14.92 2.81 -17.82
CA VAL A 133 14.29 2.43 -19.10
C VAL A 133 13.27 3.50 -19.50
N SER A 134 13.10 3.68 -20.80
CA SER A 134 12.10 4.61 -21.34
C SER A 134 10.69 4.18 -20.98
N GLY A 135 9.83 5.15 -20.70
CA GLY A 135 8.41 4.94 -20.45
C GLY A 135 7.58 6.10 -20.99
N THR A 136 6.28 5.85 -21.15
CA THR A 136 5.30 6.86 -21.55
C THR A 136 4.14 6.84 -20.56
N ILE A 137 3.82 7.99 -19.99
CA ILE A 137 2.64 8.18 -19.16
C ILE A 137 1.51 8.63 -20.09
N ASN A 138 0.48 7.79 -20.23
CA ASN A 138 -0.69 8.11 -21.04
C ASN A 138 -1.81 8.65 -20.14
N ALA A 139 -2.45 9.73 -20.56
CA ALA A 139 -3.65 10.26 -19.93
C ALA A 139 -4.88 9.42 -20.33
N VAL A 140 -5.12 8.34 -19.61
CA VAL A 140 -6.25 7.43 -19.87
C VAL A 140 -7.29 7.59 -18.76
N PRO A 141 -8.55 7.99 -19.08
CA PRO A 141 -9.63 8.00 -18.11
C PRO A 141 -9.91 6.59 -17.58
N SER A 142 -9.82 6.39 -16.26
CA SER A 142 -9.97 5.05 -15.66
C SER A 142 -10.55 5.06 -14.23
N ASP A 143 -11.07 6.18 -13.75
CA ASP A 143 -11.56 6.31 -12.38
C ASP A 143 -12.66 5.29 -12.05
N GLN A 144 -13.67 5.14 -12.95
CA GLN A 144 -14.77 4.20 -12.75
C GLN A 144 -14.32 2.74 -12.80
N PHE A 145 -13.29 2.45 -13.60
CA PHE A 145 -12.67 1.13 -13.60
C PHE A 145 -12.04 0.81 -12.23
N TRP A 146 -11.25 1.75 -11.67
CA TRP A 146 -10.61 1.54 -10.37
C TRP A 146 -11.62 1.50 -9.23
N PHE A 147 -12.66 2.33 -9.26
CA PHE A 147 -13.77 2.28 -8.31
C PHE A 147 -14.39 0.87 -8.25
N THR A 148 -14.67 0.31 -9.43
CA THR A 148 -15.30 -1.01 -9.56
C THR A 148 -14.31 -2.14 -9.22
N ASN A 149 -13.10 -2.08 -9.76
CA ASN A 149 -12.07 -3.10 -9.50
C ASN A 149 -11.69 -3.19 -8.02
N PHE A 150 -11.70 -2.07 -7.32
CA PHE A 150 -11.36 -2.00 -5.89
C PHE A 150 -12.55 -2.20 -4.96
N ARG A 151 -13.70 -2.59 -5.51
CA ARG A 151 -14.90 -3.01 -4.80
C ARG A 151 -15.51 -1.94 -3.89
N ALA A 152 -15.39 -0.66 -4.26
CA ALA A 152 -16.21 0.38 -3.66
C ALA A 152 -17.69 0.22 -4.09
N GLY A 153 -17.92 -0.33 -5.27
CA GLY A 153 -19.24 -0.57 -5.86
C GLY A 153 -19.15 -0.99 -7.32
N ASN A 154 -20.27 -0.92 -8.01
CA ASN A 154 -20.37 -0.98 -9.49
C ASN A 154 -20.64 0.43 -10.00
N ALA A 155 -19.61 1.15 -10.44
CA ALA A 155 -19.68 2.56 -10.77
C ALA A 155 -20.91 2.91 -11.63
N PRO A 156 -21.68 3.97 -11.26
CA PRO A 156 -21.42 4.94 -10.20
C PRO A 156 -21.90 4.52 -8.79
N ASP A 157 -22.56 3.38 -8.66
CA ASP A 157 -23.26 2.97 -7.45
C ASP A 157 -22.33 2.24 -6.47
N PHE A 158 -22.36 2.69 -5.22
CA PHE A 158 -21.63 2.03 -4.13
C PHE A 158 -22.33 0.74 -3.69
N PHE A 159 -21.54 -0.24 -3.24
CA PHE A 159 -22.13 -1.40 -2.57
C PHE A 159 -22.80 -1.01 -1.25
N ASP A 160 -23.86 -1.75 -0.88
CA ASP A 160 -24.52 -1.57 0.41
C ASP A 160 -23.56 -1.92 1.55
N GLY A 161 -23.51 -1.03 2.55
CA GLY A 161 -22.66 -1.22 3.73
C GLY A 161 -21.16 -1.09 3.47
N VAL A 162 -20.74 -0.64 2.27
CA VAL A 162 -19.31 -0.43 1.99
C VAL A 162 -18.70 0.58 2.95
N GLN A 163 -17.50 0.30 3.42
CA GLN A 163 -16.73 1.13 4.34
C GLN A 163 -15.92 2.23 3.63
N PHE A 164 -16.35 2.65 2.47
CA PHE A 164 -15.76 3.77 1.74
C PHE A 164 -16.64 5.03 1.93
N SER A 165 -16.00 6.20 2.06
CA SER A 165 -16.73 7.46 2.18
C SER A 165 -17.51 7.78 0.91
N ARG A 166 -18.80 8.10 1.06
CA ARG A 166 -19.67 8.55 -0.06
C ARG A 166 -19.61 10.06 -0.29
N ASP A 167 -18.77 10.77 0.48
CA ASP A 167 -18.52 12.19 0.27
C ASP A 167 -17.85 12.40 -1.10
N PRO A 168 -18.41 13.26 -1.97
CA PRO A 168 -17.80 13.55 -3.27
C PRO A 168 -16.36 14.08 -3.20
N GLU A 169 -16.01 14.84 -2.16
CA GLU A 169 -14.62 15.32 -2.00
C GLU A 169 -13.69 14.17 -1.59
N ALA A 170 -14.12 13.25 -0.74
CA ALA A 170 -13.34 12.04 -0.43
C ALA A 170 -13.09 11.20 -1.68
N LEU A 171 -14.09 11.02 -2.52
CA LEU A 171 -13.94 10.33 -3.81
C LEU A 171 -12.98 11.06 -4.75
N ASN A 172 -13.06 12.40 -4.79
CA ASN A 172 -12.16 13.23 -5.56
C ASN A 172 -10.71 13.11 -5.08
N GLN A 173 -10.46 13.12 -3.77
CA GLN A 173 -9.13 12.90 -3.18
C GLN A 173 -8.61 11.48 -3.47
N TYR A 174 -9.48 10.48 -3.41
CA TYR A 174 -9.14 9.10 -3.76
C TYR A 174 -8.65 8.97 -5.22
N TYR A 175 -9.32 9.58 -6.19
CA TYR A 175 -8.89 9.55 -7.58
C TYR A 175 -7.59 10.34 -7.79
N ARG A 176 -7.39 11.47 -7.10
CA ARG A 176 -6.17 12.29 -7.21
C ARG A 176 -4.93 11.62 -6.62
N GLN A 177 -5.08 10.70 -5.68
CA GLN A 177 -3.92 9.96 -5.16
C GLN A 177 -3.42 8.86 -6.10
N LEU A 178 -4.18 8.52 -7.15
CA LEU A 178 -3.74 7.56 -8.16
C LEU A 178 -2.46 8.05 -8.84
N THR A 179 -1.43 7.22 -8.79
CA THR A 179 -0.09 7.59 -9.22
C THR A 179 0.36 6.65 -10.33
N PRO A 180 0.69 7.14 -11.54
CA PRO A 180 1.10 6.31 -12.65
C PRO A 180 2.53 5.77 -12.47
N ASP A 181 2.83 4.65 -13.15
CA ASP A 181 4.21 4.24 -13.40
C ASP A 181 4.84 5.16 -14.45
N THR A 182 6.09 5.59 -14.23
CA THR A 182 6.86 6.38 -15.19
C THR A 182 7.51 5.52 -16.28
N ALA A 183 7.59 4.20 -16.04
CA ALA A 183 8.01 3.20 -17.01
C ALA A 183 7.39 1.83 -16.67
N LYS A 184 7.61 0.82 -17.51
CA LYS A 184 7.06 -0.53 -17.30
C LYS A 184 7.43 -1.07 -15.92
N TYR A 185 6.43 -1.56 -15.19
CA TYR A 185 6.62 -2.26 -13.92
C TYR A 185 7.50 -3.49 -14.07
N ASP A 186 8.42 -3.67 -13.12
CA ASP A 186 9.32 -4.81 -13.03
C ASP A 186 9.41 -5.28 -11.57
N ALA A 187 8.82 -6.45 -11.30
CA ALA A 187 8.73 -7.00 -9.95
C ALA A 187 10.11 -7.27 -9.33
N LYS A 188 11.12 -7.61 -10.15
CA LYS A 188 12.48 -7.85 -9.66
C LYS A 188 13.14 -6.55 -9.24
N VAL A 189 13.02 -5.51 -10.06
CA VAL A 189 13.55 -4.16 -9.75
C VAL A 189 12.94 -3.64 -8.45
N VAL A 190 11.62 -3.79 -8.26
CA VAL A 190 10.95 -3.36 -7.03
C VAL A 190 11.42 -4.19 -5.84
N ALA A 191 11.49 -5.52 -5.97
CA ALA A 191 11.94 -6.38 -4.88
C ALA A 191 13.41 -6.12 -4.46
N ASP A 192 14.29 -5.83 -5.42
CA ASP A 192 15.68 -5.47 -5.16
C ASP A 192 15.77 -4.12 -4.41
N ALA A 193 14.97 -3.13 -4.79
CA ALA A 193 14.92 -1.83 -4.12
C ALA A 193 14.32 -1.96 -2.70
N VAL A 194 13.25 -2.73 -2.52
CA VAL A 194 12.69 -3.01 -1.18
C VAL A 194 13.68 -3.74 -0.30
N SER A 195 14.42 -4.72 -0.83
CA SER A 195 15.52 -5.38 -0.12
C SER A 195 16.57 -4.36 0.35
N ALA A 196 16.97 -3.43 -0.51
CA ALA A 196 17.92 -2.36 -0.14
C ALA A 196 17.35 -1.39 0.92
N VAL A 197 16.03 -1.18 0.96
CA VAL A 197 15.37 -0.46 2.06
C VAL A 197 15.52 -1.25 3.37
N MET A 198 15.27 -2.55 3.35
CA MET A 198 15.40 -3.41 4.54
C MET A 198 16.83 -3.43 5.08
N ASP A 199 17.85 -3.35 4.21
CA ASP A 199 19.25 -3.23 4.65
C ASP A 199 19.51 -1.92 5.43
N LYS A 200 18.79 -0.84 5.08
CA LYS A 200 18.91 0.47 5.77
C LYS A 200 18.07 0.55 7.05
N THR A 201 16.90 -0.09 7.08
CA THR A 201 16.03 -0.12 8.26
C THR A 201 16.45 -1.17 9.29
N SER A 202 17.30 -2.13 8.90
CA SER A 202 17.58 -3.35 9.68
C SER A 202 16.32 -4.19 9.89
N ASP A 203 16.26 -4.98 10.95
CA ASP A 203 15.11 -5.85 11.26
C ASP A 203 13.80 -5.06 11.31
N ALA A 204 12.82 -5.46 10.52
CA ALA A 204 11.54 -4.75 10.39
C ALA A 204 10.39 -5.68 10.01
N VAL A 205 9.17 -5.21 10.20
CA VAL A 205 7.95 -5.84 9.67
C VAL A 205 7.60 -5.19 8.34
N LEU A 206 7.43 -5.99 7.30
CA LEU A 206 7.03 -5.49 5.97
C LEU A 206 5.51 -5.55 5.81
N ILE A 207 4.91 -4.41 5.59
CA ILE A 207 3.49 -4.26 5.30
C ILE A 207 3.32 -4.02 3.80
N THR A 208 2.50 -4.83 3.13
CA THR A 208 2.29 -4.73 1.69
C THR A 208 0.83 -4.58 1.33
N HIS A 209 0.57 -3.98 0.17
CA HIS A 209 -0.76 -3.87 -0.40
C HIS A 209 -0.77 -4.29 -1.87
N SER A 210 -1.77 -5.09 -2.26
CA SER A 210 -2.10 -5.37 -3.67
C SER A 210 -0.90 -5.89 -4.48
N GLN A 211 -0.47 -5.19 -5.54
CA GLN A 211 0.72 -5.50 -6.35
C GLN A 211 1.99 -5.61 -5.48
N GLY A 212 2.08 -4.80 -4.41
CA GLY A 212 3.19 -4.86 -3.46
C GLY A 212 3.30 -6.20 -2.72
N GLY A 213 2.24 -7.00 -2.65
CA GLY A 213 2.29 -8.35 -2.09
C GLY A 213 3.29 -9.25 -2.80
N GLY A 214 3.21 -9.34 -4.13
CA GLY A 214 4.13 -10.16 -4.91
C GLY A 214 5.59 -9.78 -4.75
N THR A 215 5.89 -8.50 -4.82
CA THR A 215 7.26 -8.00 -4.58
C THR A 215 7.68 -8.11 -3.12
N GLY A 216 6.72 -8.05 -2.19
CA GLY A 216 6.97 -8.30 -0.77
C GLY A 216 7.42 -9.72 -0.49
N TRP A 217 6.81 -10.74 -1.12
CA TRP A 217 7.30 -12.13 -1.01
C TRP A 217 8.72 -12.27 -1.53
N LEU A 218 9.02 -11.68 -2.68
CA LEU A 218 10.37 -11.71 -3.27
C LEU A 218 11.40 -10.97 -2.38
N ALA A 219 11.03 -9.84 -1.80
CA ALA A 219 11.89 -9.11 -0.86
C ALA A 219 12.15 -9.92 0.41
N ALA A 220 11.12 -10.57 0.98
CA ALA A 220 11.25 -11.43 2.16
C ALA A 220 12.12 -12.67 1.89
N ILE A 221 12.06 -13.22 0.68
CA ILE A 221 12.96 -14.29 0.25
C ILE A 221 14.42 -13.81 0.19
N LYS A 222 14.65 -12.59 -0.29
CA LYS A 222 16.00 -12.04 -0.51
C LYS A 222 16.66 -11.52 0.76
N ASN A 223 15.87 -10.94 1.67
CA ASN A 223 16.43 -10.16 2.78
C ASN A 223 16.04 -10.74 4.16
N PRO A 224 17.01 -11.16 4.98
CA PRO A 224 16.75 -11.72 6.30
C PRO A 224 16.31 -10.68 7.34
N HIS A 225 16.37 -9.39 7.03
CA HIS A 225 15.84 -8.33 7.89
C HIS A 225 14.31 -8.22 7.85
N VAL A 226 13.63 -8.87 6.89
CA VAL A 226 12.17 -9.05 6.95
C VAL A 226 11.84 -10.08 8.03
N LYS A 227 11.28 -9.62 9.17
CA LYS A 227 10.96 -10.48 10.33
C LYS A 227 9.53 -10.98 10.31
N ALA A 228 8.65 -10.30 9.58
CA ALA A 228 7.27 -10.70 9.38
C ALA A 228 6.72 -10.00 8.14
N VAL A 229 5.65 -10.54 7.56
CA VAL A 229 4.92 -9.87 6.48
C VAL A 229 3.44 -9.77 6.85
N ILE A 230 2.89 -8.56 6.72
CA ILE A 230 1.46 -8.28 6.80
C ILE A 230 1.02 -7.80 5.43
N SER A 231 0.16 -8.57 4.76
CA SER A 231 -0.24 -8.26 3.38
C SER A 231 -1.74 -7.97 3.30
N PHE A 232 -2.07 -6.76 2.87
CA PHE A 232 -3.44 -6.38 2.58
C PHE A 232 -3.76 -6.64 1.11
N GLU A 233 -4.72 -7.51 0.86
CA GLU A 233 -5.28 -7.74 -0.48
C GLU A 233 -4.22 -8.03 -1.58
N PRO A 234 -3.25 -8.94 -1.38
CA PRO A 234 -2.26 -9.23 -2.40
C PRO A 234 -2.92 -9.61 -3.72
N GLY A 235 -2.57 -8.89 -4.80
CA GLY A 235 -3.29 -8.95 -6.08
C GLY A 235 -2.68 -9.88 -7.11
N SER A 236 -1.39 -10.26 -6.98
CA SER A 236 -0.68 -11.03 -7.99
C SER A 236 0.68 -11.54 -7.47
N ALA A 237 1.39 -12.27 -8.32
CA ALA A 237 2.76 -12.73 -8.09
C ALA A 237 2.94 -13.52 -6.78
N PHE A 238 1.95 -14.36 -6.44
CA PHE A 238 2.15 -15.39 -5.43
C PHE A 238 3.23 -16.37 -5.91
N VAL A 239 4.13 -16.74 -5.04
CA VAL A 239 5.23 -17.64 -5.35
C VAL A 239 4.99 -19.03 -4.78
N PHE A 240 5.39 -20.07 -5.53
CA PHE A 240 5.33 -21.46 -5.09
C PHE A 240 6.65 -22.16 -5.42
N PRO A 241 6.98 -23.27 -4.77
CA PRO A 241 8.10 -24.09 -5.19
C PRO A 241 7.91 -24.57 -6.64
N LYS A 242 8.99 -24.66 -7.38
CA LYS A 242 8.96 -25.16 -8.76
C LYS A 242 8.30 -26.53 -8.82
N GLY A 243 7.27 -26.67 -9.66
CA GLY A 243 6.47 -27.88 -9.83
C GLY A 243 5.26 -27.97 -8.89
N GLU A 244 5.06 -27.03 -7.97
CA GLU A 244 3.94 -27.03 -7.01
C GLU A 244 2.97 -25.85 -7.20
N ALA A 245 3.18 -25.01 -8.21
CA ALA A 245 2.27 -23.92 -8.53
C ALA A 245 0.86 -24.47 -8.84
N PRO A 246 -0.19 -23.93 -8.19
CA PRO A 246 -1.55 -24.41 -8.45
C PRO A 246 -2.02 -24.04 -9.85
N GLN A 247 -2.93 -24.85 -10.39
CA GLN A 247 -3.56 -24.53 -11.66
C GLN A 247 -4.45 -23.29 -11.53
N PRO A 248 -4.43 -22.38 -12.51
CA PRO A 248 -5.28 -21.21 -12.53
C PRO A 248 -6.77 -21.58 -12.54
N LEU A 249 -7.58 -20.80 -11.81
CA LEU A 249 -9.03 -20.98 -11.83
C LEU A 249 -9.65 -20.26 -13.04
N LYS A 250 -10.79 -20.80 -13.52
CA LYS A 250 -11.67 -20.09 -14.45
C LYS A 250 -12.16 -18.81 -13.78
N THR A 251 -12.20 -17.72 -14.55
CA THR A 251 -12.60 -16.40 -14.04
C THR A 251 -13.26 -15.55 -15.13
N SER A 252 -14.10 -14.62 -14.72
CA SER A 252 -14.61 -13.52 -15.55
C SER A 252 -13.75 -12.25 -15.47
N SER A 253 -12.63 -12.30 -14.75
CA SER A 253 -11.70 -11.19 -14.63
C SER A 253 -11.20 -10.69 -15.99
N PRO A 254 -11.23 -9.38 -16.28
CA PRO A 254 -10.68 -8.82 -17.51
C PRO A 254 -9.16 -9.00 -17.62
N PHE A 255 -8.49 -9.34 -16.52
CA PHE A 255 -7.06 -9.64 -16.48
C PHE A 255 -6.74 -11.11 -16.79
N GLY A 256 -7.77 -11.93 -17.03
CA GLY A 256 -7.63 -13.38 -17.22
C GLY A 256 -7.35 -14.15 -15.92
N PRO A 257 -7.05 -15.45 -16.04
CA PRO A 257 -6.73 -16.31 -14.92
C PRO A 257 -5.46 -15.85 -14.16
N LEU A 258 -5.48 -15.97 -12.85
CA LEU A 258 -4.32 -15.68 -12.02
C LEU A 258 -3.36 -16.87 -12.03
N THR A 259 -2.14 -16.65 -12.50
CA THR A 259 -1.05 -17.62 -12.43
C THR A 259 -0.12 -17.30 -11.25
N ALA A 260 0.45 -18.33 -10.67
CA ALA A 260 1.48 -18.20 -9.66
C ALA A 260 2.88 -18.20 -10.29
N ASP A 261 3.80 -17.45 -9.70
CA ASP A 261 5.23 -17.53 -10.02
C ASP A 261 5.89 -18.70 -9.31
N THR A 262 7.07 -19.10 -9.76
CA THR A 262 7.81 -20.19 -9.14
C THR A 262 9.20 -19.75 -8.69
N VAL A 263 9.59 -20.25 -7.53
CA VAL A 263 10.92 -20.09 -6.95
C VAL A 263 11.52 -21.46 -6.61
N THR A 264 12.78 -21.51 -6.28
CA THR A 264 13.38 -22.75 -5.78
C THR A 264 12.78 -23.14 -4.41
N VAL A 265 12.83 -24.41 -4.05
CA VAL A 265 12.39 -24.89 -2.72
C VAL A 265 13.12 -24.12 -1.60
N ALA A 266 14.43 -23.94 -1.74
CA ALA A 266 15.24 -23.23 -0.74
C ALA A 266 14.83 -21.75 -0.58
N GLU A 267 14.44 -21.08 -1.66
CA GLU A 267 13.90 -19.73 -1.62
C GLU A 267 12.53 -19.71 -0.95
N PHE A 268 11.63 -20.61 -1.33
CA PHE A 268 10.31 -20.69 -0.71
C PHE A 268 10.38 -20.99 0.80
N ASP A 269 11.28 -21.87 1.22
CA ASP A 269 11.50 -22.24 2.63
C ASP A 269 11.93 -21.05 3.48
N ARG A 270 12.41 -19.94 2.91
CA ARG A 270 12.68 -18.72 3.66
C ARG A 270 11.39 -18.07 4.18
N LEU A 271 10.30 -18.17 3.44
CA LEU A 271 8.98 -17.67 3.87
C LEU A 271 8.41 -18.47 5.05
N THR A 272 8.82 -19.72 5.23
CA THR A 272 8.40 -20.55 6.37
C THR A 272 9.07 -20.17 7.71
N LYS A 273 10.06 -19.26 7.68
CA LYS A 273 10.83 -18.84 8.87
C LYS A 273 10.31 -17.58 9.51
N ILE A 274 9.31 -16.93 8.92
CA ILE A 274 8.72 -15.69 9.39
C ILE A 274 7.20 -15.83 9.47
N PRO A 275 6.55 -15.21 10.45
CA PRO A 275 5.08 -15.19 10.49
C PRO A 275 4.53 -14.28 9.38
N ILE A 276 3.44 -14.73 8.78
CA ILE A 276 2.77 -14.03 7.68
C ILE A 276 1.26 -13.97 7.97
N VAL A 277 0.65 -12.79 7.80
CA VAL A 277 -0.79 -12.65 7.78
C VAL A 277 -1.24 -11.92 6.52
N ILE A 278 -2.33 -12.41 5.93
CA ILE A 278 -2.93 -11.86 4.72
C ILE A 278 -4.38 -11.49 5.02
N TYR A 279 -4.75 -10.24 4.80
CA TYR A 279 -6.12 -9.74 4.98
C TYR A 279 -6.79 -9.53 3.64
N TYR A 280 -8.05 -9.98 3.53
CA TYR A 280 -8.93 -9.68 2.41
C TYR A 280 -10.22 -9.03 2.91
N GLY A 281 -10.70 -8.01 2.20
CA GLY A 281 -11.94 -7.29 2.47
C GLY A 281 -13.19 -8.04 2.03
N ASP A 282 -14.26 -7.29 1.84
CA ASP A 282 -15.60 -7.79 1.51
C ASP A 282 -15.89 -7.72 0.00
N ASN A 283 -17.10 -8.10 -0.38
CA ASN A 283 -17.61 -8.13 -1.76
C ASN A 283 -16.76 -9.01 -2.69
N ILE A 284 -16.25 -10.11 -2.16
CA ILE A 284 -15.55 -11.18 -2.89
C ILE A 284 -16.54 -12.33 -3.10
N ALA A 285 -16.64 -12.84 -4.32
CA ALA A 285 -17.55 -13.93 -4.62
C ALA A 285 -17.05 -15.25 -4.00
N GLU A 286 -17.97 -16.08 -3.48
CA GLU A 286 -17.65 -17.42 -2.97
C GLU A 286 -17.43 -18.44 -4.11
N SER A 287 -18.12 -18.24 -5.24
CA SER A 287 -18.03 -19.10 -6.43
C SER A 287 -17.92 -18.25 -7.68
N TYR A 288 -17.65 -18.90 -8.83
CA TYR A 288 -17.59 -18.21 -10.13
C TYR A 288 -18.85 -17.37 -10.36
N THR A 289 -18.65 -16.12 -10.78
CA THR A 289 -19.71 -15.19 -11.18
C THR A 289 -19.28 -14.35 -12.37
N ASP A 290 -20.25 -13.85 -13.14
CA ASP A 290 -19.99 -12.88 -14.22
C ASP A 290 -19.80 -11.45 -13.71
N GLU A 291 -20.00 -11.19 -12.41
CA GLU A 291 -19.58 -9.96 -11.75
C GLU A 291 -18.03 -9.96 -11.63
N TRP A 292 -17.38 -9.50 -12.68
CA TRP A 292 -15.94 -9.64 -12.87
C TRP A 292 -15.09 -9.07 -11.72
N ASN A 293 -15.52 -7.98 -11.10
CA ASN A 293 -14.82 -7.36 -9.97
C ASN A 293 -14.81 -8.27 -8.73
N LYS A 294 -15.94 -8.89 -8.40
CA LYS A 294 -16.04 -9.87 -7.30
C LYS A 294 -15.28 -11.16 -7.62
N ASP A 295 -15.38 -11.63 -8.86
CA ASP A 295 -14.73 -12.85 -9.31
C ASP A 295 -13.20 -12.71 -9.44
N SER A 296 -12.74 -11.54 -9.85
CA SER A 296 -11.30 -11.22 -9.86
C SER A 296 -10.65 -11.38 -8.49
N TRP A 297 -11.36 -11.02 -7.42
CA TRP A 297 -10.85 -11.14 -6.05
C TRP A 297 -11.08 -12.52 -5.46
N ARG A 298 -12.09 -13.26 -5.91
CA ARG A 298 -12.28 -14.68 -5.58
C ARG A 298 -11.05 -15.52 -5.92
N ILE A 299 -10.52 -15.38 -7.13
CA ILE A 299 -9.34 -16.16 -7.55
C ILE A 299 -8.07 -15.73 -6.82
N ARG A 300 -8.01 -14.50 -6.30
CA ARG A 300 -6.88 -14.01 -5.48
C ARG A 300 -6.96 -14.53 -4.05
N LEU A 301 -8.14 -14.53 -3.46
CA LEU A 301 -8.37 -15.11 -2.14
C LEU A 301 -8.07 -16.62 -2.14
N ASP A 302 -8.55 -17.37 -3.16
CA ASP A 302 -8.24 -18.78 -3.34
C ASP A 302 -6.72 -19.03 -3.46
N MET A 303 -6.03 -18.21 -4.26
CA MET A 303 -4.57 -18.32 -4.42
C MET A 303 -3.84 -18.03 -3.10
N ALA A 304 -4.29 -17.05 -2.33
CA ALA A 304 -3.73 -16.75 -1.01
C ALA A 304 -3.92 -17.91 -0.02
N GLN A 305 -5.09 -18.55 -0.03
CA GLN A 305 -5.35 -19.73 0.80
C GLN A 305 -4.42 -20.90 0.43
N LYS A 306 -4.21 -21.14 -0.86
CA LYS A 306 -3.27 -22.16 -1.35
C LYS A 306 -1.83 -21.82 -0.99
N PHE A 307 -1.44 -20.55 -1.09
CA PHE A 307 -0.12 -20.07 -0.67
C PHE A 307 0.12 -20.28 0.82
N ALA A 308 -0.83 -19.91 1.67
CA ALA A 308 -0.76 -20.15 3.10
C ALA A 308 -0.68 -21.65 3.42
N ALA A 309 -1.48 -22.48 2.75
CA ALA A 309 -1.42 -23.93 2.91
C ALA A 309 -0.05 -24.51 2.55
N ALA A 310 0.57 -24.03 1.47
CA ALA A 310 1.90 -24.47 1.04
C ALA A 310 3.00 -24.09 2.05
N ILE A 311 2.92 -22.91 2.65
CA ILE A 311 3.83 -22.45 3.72
C ILE A 311 3.64 -23.31 4.98
N ASN A 312 2.40 -23.48 5.43
CA ASN A 312 2.07 -24.19 6.65
C ASN A 312 2.39 -25.68 6.56
N ALA A 313 2.20 -26.31 5.39
CA ALA A 313 2.60 -27.70 5.13
C ALA A 313 4.12 -27.93 5.29
N ARG A 314 4.92 -26.87 5.24
CA ARG A 314 6.39 -26.87 5.46
C ARG A 314 6.79 -26.38 6.84
N GLY A 315 5.84 -26.33 7.79
CA GLY A 315 6.06 -25.89 9.17
C GLY A 315 6.23 -24.39 9.34
N GLY A 316 5.74 -23.58 8.37
CA GLY A 316 5.66 -22.13 8.49
C GLY A 316 4.41 -21.67 9.24
N ASP A 317 4.25 -20.36 9.35
CA ASP A 317 3.14 -19.68 10.03
C ASP A 317 2.53 -18.62 9.09
N CYS A 318 1.54 -19.01 8.32
CA CYS A 318 0.82 -18.13 7.41
C CYS A 318 -0.69 -18.23 7.61
N THR A 319 -1.33 -17.11 7.91
CA THR A 319 -2.79 -17.02 8.11
C THR A 319 -3.42 -16.13 7.05
N VAL A 320 -4.52 -16.57 6.48
CA VAL A 320 -5.39 -15.74 5.64
C VAL A 320 -6.65 -15.38 6.44
N VAL A 321 -6.92 -14.10 6.56
CA VAL A 321 -8.09 -13.54 7.22
C VAL A 321 -8.98 -12.89 6.17
N HIS A 322 -10.10 -13.52 5.87
CA HIS A 322 -11.19 -12.89 5.12
C HIS A 322 -12.04 -12.12 6.13
N LEU A 323 -12.02 -10.81 6.07
CA LEU A 323 -12.61 -9.93 7.10
C LEU A 323 -14.10 -10.23 7.40
N PRO A 324 -14.95 -10.54 6.40
CA PRO A 324 -16.33 -10.95 6.65
C PRO A 324 -16.47 -12.18 7.55
N ASP A 325 -15.54 -13.14 7.49
CA ASP A 325 -15.60 -14.38 8.28
C ASP A 325 -15.40 -14.13 9.78
N ILE A 326 -14.80 -13.00 10.12
CA ILE A 326 -14.63 -12.53 11.51
C ILE A 326 -15.60 -11.39 11.88
N GLY A 327 -16.64 -11.17 11.07
CA GLY A 327 -17.70 -10.19 11.31
C GLY A 327 -17.36 -8.75 10.91
N VAL A 328 -16.22 -8.50 10.27
CA VAL A 328 -15.81 -7.18 9.77
C VAL A 328 -16.21 -7.07 8.30
N LYS A 329 -17.22 -6.25 8.01
CA LYS A 329 -17.88 -6.22 6.70
C LYS A 329 -17.74 -4.88 6.00
N GLY A 330 -17.93 -4.90 4.67
CA GLY A 330 -17.96 -3.71 3.80
C GLY A 330 -16.59 -3.17 3.42
N ASN A 331 -15.49 -3.80 3.83
CA ASN A 331 -14.16 -3.33 3.47
C ASN A 331 -13.89 -3.49 1.99
N THR A 332 -13.35 -2.43 1.41
CA THR A 332 -12.91 -2.37 0.02
C THR A 332 -11.55 -3.04 -0.17
N HIS A 333 -10.92 -2.79 -1.33
CA HIS A 333 -9.53 -3.15 -1.58
C HIS A 333 -8.52 -2.40 -0.68
N PHE A 334 -8.97 -1.38 0.05
CA PHE A 334 -8.13 -0.55 0.93
C PHE A 334 -8.58 -0.61 2.40
N PRO A 335 -8.56 -1.79 3.06
CA PRO A 335 -9.08 -1.91 4.43
C PRO A 335 -8.42 -0.93 5.41
N PHE A 336 -7.13 -0.63 5.18
CA PHE A 336 -6.34 0.31 5.98
C PHE A 336 -6.72 1.79 5.78
N SER A 337 -7.54 2.11 4.79
CA SER A 337 -8.01 3.46 4.45
C SER A 337 -9.54 3.61 4.55
N ASP A 338 -10.27 2.51 4.65
CA ASP A 338 -11.72 2.47 4.79
C ASP A 338 -12.21 3.16 6.07
N LEU A 339 -13.51 3.46 6.17
CA LEU A 339 -14.13 4.17 7.31
C LEU A 339 -13.85 3.51 8.66
N ASN A 340 -13.67 2.20 8.69
CA ASN A 340 -13.33 1.41 9.88
C ASN A 340 -11.83 1.10 10.00
N ASN A 341 -10.95 1.90 9.39
CA ASN A 341 -9.51 1.63 9.36
C ASN A 341 -8.85 1.49 10.75
N LYS A 342 -9.38 2.15 11.78
CA LYS A 342 -8.93 1.95 13.18
C LYS A 342 -9.19 0.52 13.65
N GLN A 343 -10.35 -0.07 13.32
CA GLN A 343 -10.64 -1.48 13.61
C GLN A 343 -9.67 -2.42 12.88
N ILE A 344 -9.32 -2.12 11.64
CA ILE A 344 -8.32 -2.89 10.88
C ILE A 344 -6.93 -2.74 11.51
N ALA A 345 -6.58 -1.54 11.95
CA ALA A 345 -5.33 -1.30 12.67
C ALA A 345 -5.29 -2.04 14.03
N ASP A 346 -6.44 -2.22 14.71
CA ASP A 346 -6.53 -3.03 15.94
C ASP A 346 -6.27 -4.52 15.66
N LEU A 347 -6.81 -5.06 14.56
CA LEU A 347 -6.52 -6.43 14.14
C LEU A 347 -5.02 -6.62 13.84
N MET A 348 -4.42 -5.68 13.12
CA MET A 348 -2.98 -5.72 12.82
C MET A 348 -2.15 -5.61 14.11
N ALA A 349 -2.47 -4.69 15.02
CA ALA A 349 -1.76 -4.55 16.29
C ALA A 349 -1.91 -5.78 17.18
N GLY A 350 -3.10 -6.37 17.23
CA GLY A 350 -3.34 -7.63 17.96
C GLY A 350 -2.48 -8.77 17.43
N TRP A 351 -2.34 -8.89 16.11
CA TRP A 351 -1.49 -9.89 15.51
C TRP A 351 0.00 -9.62 15.78
N LEU A 352 0.46 -8.36 15.70
CA LEU A 352 1.83 -7.98 16.06
C LEU A 352 2.14 -8.36 17.51
N HIS A 353 1.21 -8.10 18.42
CA HIS A 353 1.32 -8.49 19.83
C HIS A 353 1.39 -10.01 20.03
N GLU A 354 0.49 -10.76 19.40
CA GLU A 354 0.47 -12.24 19.44
C GLU A 354 1.79 -12.84 18.99
N LYS A 355 2.42 -12.27 17.95
CA LYS A 355 3.72 -12.72 17.43
C LYS A 355 4.92 -12.12 18.19
N GLY A 356 4.69 -11.25 19.18
CA GLY A 356 5.74 -10.60 19.97
C GLY A 356 6.61 -9.61 19.18
N LEU A 357 6.03 -8.98 18.17
CA LEU A 357 6.69 -8.05 17.24
C LEU A 357 6.54 -6.57 17.65
N ASP A 358 5.90 -6.31 18.76
CA ASP A 358 5.62 -4.99 19.34
C ASP A 358 6.45 -4.68 20.60
N LYS A 359 7.63 -5.27 20.75
CA LYS A 359 8.51 -5.12 21.95
C LYS A 359 9.65 -4.15 21.70
#